data_07cc5594c206d32e5d43389c85c15d13
#
_entry.id   07cc5594c206d32e5d43389c85c15d13
#
_cell.length_a   1.000
_cell.length_b   1.000
_cell.length_c   1.000
_cell.angle_alpha   90.00
_cell.angle_beta   90.00
_cell.angle_gamma   90.00
#
_symmetry.space_group_name_H-M   'P 1'
#
loop_
_entity.id
_entity.type
_entity.pdbx_description
1 polymer ?
#
loop_
_entity_poly.entity_id
_entity_poly.type
_entity_poly.pdbx_seq_one_letter_code
_entity_poly.pdbx_strand_id
1 'polypeptide(L)'
;IYKAGWLRHPSTQWVMKSAYNYIWLYKHMMAMNDEYKLRYNHTKDHLAVQKLGELLRQPPKNINVRAIGTDATPAMPDECIVPGDSVASYRKYYIMKKVRFATWKAPSKMPDWFAEGVKCQSATIQENK
;
A
#
# COMPACT_ATOMS: atom_id res chain seq x y z
N ILE A 1 10.92 -11.98 -17.21
CA ILE A 1 9.56 -11.54 -16.86
C ILE A 1 9.01 -12.53 -15.83
N TYR A 2 8.37 -12.05 -14.78
CA TYR A 2 7.76 -12.90 -13.75
C TYR A 2 6.51 -13.59 -14.29
N LYS A 3 6.23 -14.81 -13.81
CA LYS A 3 4.98 -15.50 -14.14
C LYS A 3 3.79 -14.74 -13.53
N ALA A 4 2.65 -14.74 -14.22
CA ALA A 4 1.41 -14.22 -13.66
C ALA A 4 1.01 -15.01 -12.41
N GLY A 5 0.73 -14.28 -11.32
CA GLY A 5 0.33 -14.88 -10.06
C GLY A 5 -0.78 -14.04 -9.41
N TRP A 6 -1.51 -14.68 -8.47
CA TRP A 6 -2.48 -13.98 -7.65
C TRP A 6 -3.57 -13.21 -8.44
N LEU A 7 -3.98 -13.71 -9.60
CA LEU A 7 -4.96 -13.05 -10.46
C LEU A 7 -6.32 -12.80 -9.78
N ARG A 8 -6.66 -13.63 -8.79
CA ARG A 8 -7.92 -13.49 -8.01
C ARG A 8 -7.76 -12.62 -6.77
N HIS A 9 -6.56 -12.13 -6.45
CA HIS A 9 -6.36 -11.26 -5.29
C HIS A 9 -7.12 -9.94 -5.47
N PRO A 10 -7.80 -9.42 -4.44
CA PRO A 10 -8.60 -8.18 -4.55
C PRO A 10 -7.83 -7.00 -5.15
N SER A 11 -6.60 -6.79 -4.76
CA SER A 11 -5.75 -5.72 -5.31
C SER A 11 -5.44 -5.93 -6.79
N THR A 12 -5.21 -7.17 -7.24
CA THR A 12 -4.97 -7.47 -8.65
C THR A 12 -6.23 -7.21 -9.47
N GLN A 13 -7.39 -7.65 -8.98
CA GLN A 13 -8.68 -7.38 -9.61
C GLN A 13 -8.98 -5.89 -9.68
N TRP A 14 -8.67 -5.15 -8.62
CA TRP A 14 -8.85 -3.70 -8.57
C TRP A 14 -8.00 -2.98 -9.62
N VAL A 15 -6.71 -3.31 -9.72
CA VAL A 15 -5.80 -2.64 -10.65
C VAL A 15 -6.18 -2.89 -12.12
N MET A 16 -6.75 -4.04 -12.43
CA MET A 16 -7.17 -4.42 -13.79
C MET A 16 -8.43 -3.69 -14.27
N LYS A 17 -9.19 -3.03 -13.38
CA LYS A 17 -10.48 -2.40 -13.71
C LYS A 17 -10.34 -1.12 -14.53
N SER A 18 -9.28 -0.33 -14.33
CA SER A 18 -9.12 0.94 -15.02
C SER A 18 -7.67 1.37 -15.18
N ALA A 19 -7.40 2.18 -16.21
CA ALA A 19 -6.10 2.80 -16.39
C ALA A 19 -5.74 3.72 -15.21
N TYR A 20 -6.72 4.37 -14.58
CA TYR A 20 -6.52 5.19 -13.39
C TYR A 20 -5.95 4.37 -12.23
N ASN A 21 -6.57 3.24 -11.90
CA ASN A 21 -6.13 2.35 -10.83
C ASN A 21 -4.71 1.82 -11.10
N TYR A 22 -4.44 1.48 -12.37
CA TYR A 22 -3.13 1.04 -12.81
C TYR A 22 -2.05 2.12 -12.59
N ILE A 23 -2.31 3.34 -13.04
CA ILE A 23 -1.38 4.46 -12.88
C ILE A 23 -1.17 4.79 -11.39
N TRP A 24 -2.22 4.71 -10.58
CA TRP A 24 -2.12 4.88 -9.14
C TRP A 24 -1.16 3.85 -8.53
N LEU A 25 -1.34 2.56 -8.88
CA LEU A 25 -0.45 1.50 -8.39
C LEU A 25 0.99 1.67 -8.86
N TYR A 26 1.19 2.09 -10.11
CA TYR A 26 2.52 2.40 -10.61
C TYR A 26 3.20 3.51 -9.79
N LYS A 27 2.50 4.60 -9.53
CA LYS A 27 3.02 5.70 -8.70
C LYS A 27 3.32 5.22 -7.28
N HIS A 28 2.48 4.37 -6.72
CA HIS A 28 2.70 3.77 -5.40
C HIS A 28 3.96 2.89 -5.38
N MET A 29 4.18 2.07 -6.41
CA MET A 29 5.40 1.28 -6.56
C MET A 29 6.65 2.17 -6.60
N MET A 30 6.61 3.29 -7.31
CA MET A 30 7.73 4.23 -7.38
C MET A 30 7.98 4.90 -6.02
N ALA A 31 6.95 5.32 -5.30
CA ALA A 31 7.07 5.86 -3.95
C ALA A 31 7.66 4.84 -2.96
N MET A 32 7.26 3.57 -3.06
CA MET A 32 7.86 2.48 -2.27
C MET A 32 9.34 2.28 -2.62
N ASN A 33 9.72 2.43 -3.88
CA ASN A 33 11.12 2.35 -4.30
C ASN A 33 11.97 3.49 -3.72
N ASP A 34 11.43 4.69 -3.65
CA ASP A 34 12.12 5.83 -3.04
C ASP A 34 12.29 5.62 -1.52
N GLU A 35 11.26 5.11 -0.85
CA GLU A 35 11.35 4.73 0.57
C GLU A 35 12.36 3.58 0.77
N TYR A 36 12.42 2.60 -0.13
CA TYR A 36 13.42 1.53 -0.09
C TYR A 36 14.85 2.10 -0.16
N LYS A 37 15.12 3.01 -1.09
CA LYS A 37 16.43 3.66 -1.20
C LYS A 37 16.79 4.44 0.06
N LEU A 38 15.84 5.21 0.57
CA LEU A 38 16.02 6.01 1.78
C LEU A 38 16.30 5.14 3.00
N ARG A 39 15.46 4.14 3.23
CA ARG A 39 15.49 3.26 4.43
C ARG A 39 16.76 2.42 4.52
N TYR A 40 17.23 1.95 3.38
CA TYR A 40 18.39 1.05 3.32
C TYR A 40 19.66 1.72 2.80
N ASN A 41 19.64 3.04 2.63
CA ASN A 41 20.75 3.82 2.07
C ASN A 41 21.26 3.26 0.74
N HIS A 42 20.34 2.90 -0.14
CA HIS A 42 20.65 2.41 -1.48
C HIS A 42 20.63 3.54 -2.51
N THR A 43 21.62 3.54 -3.38
CA THR A 43 21.67 4.44 -4.55
C THR A 43 20.91 3.86 -5.76
N LYS A 44 20.81 2.54 -5.82
CA LYS A 44 20.13 1.81 -6.91
C LYS A 44 18.70 1.52 -6.55
N ASP A 45 17.85 1.54 -7.56
CA ASP A 45 16.45 1.13 -7.44
C ASP A 45 16.31 -0.34 -7.01
N HIS A 46 15.19 -0.67 -6.40
CA HIS A 46 14.84 -2.06 -6.14
C HIS A 46 14.80 -2.87 -7.45
N LEU A 47 15.23 -4.13 -7.40
CA LEU A 47 15.39 -4.97 -8.59
C LEU A 47 14.13 -5.06 -9.48
N ALA A 48 12.94 -5.06 -8.89
CA ALA A 48 11.69 -5.04 -9.63
C ALA A 48 11.53 -3.76 -10.47
N VAL A 49 11.91 -2.60 -9.92
CA VAL A 49 11.86 -1.31 -10.62
C VAL A 49 12.92 -1.26 -11.71
N GLN A 50 14.14 -1.73 -11.44
CA GLN A 50 15.19 -1.81 -12.47
C GLN A 50 14.76 -2.63 -13.69
N LYS A 51 14.08 -3.76 -13.46
CA LYS A 51 13.66 -4.68 -14.54
C LYS A 51 12.36 -4.28 -15.22
N LEU A 52 11.43 -3.71 -14.51
CA LEU A 52 10.04 -3.55 -14.96
C LEU A 52 9.55 -2.10 -14.94
N GLY A 53 10.26 -1.18 -14.27
CA GLY A 53 9.78 0.18 -14.07
C GLY A 53 9.41 0.90 -15.37
N GLU A 54 10.27 0.81 -16.38
CA GLU A 54 10.00 1.42 -17.68
C GLU A 54 8.88 0.69 -18.45
N LEU A 55 8.88 -0.64 -18.41
CA LEU A 55 7.81 -1.44 -19.04
C LEU A 55 6.44 -1.17 -18.45
N LEU A 56 6.36 -0.99 -17.13
CA LEU A 56 5.11 -0.77 -16.40
C LEU A 56 4.65 0.69 -16.42
N ARG A 57 5.45 1.60 -16.94
CA ARG A 57 5.14 3.04 -16.98
C ARG A 57 3.86 3.35 -17.75
N GLN A 58 3.59 2.58 -18.79
CA GLN A 58 2.39 2.72 -19.60
C GLN A 58 1.36 1.63 -19.26
N PRO A 59 0.08 1.99 -19.09
CA PRO A 59 -0.95 0.99 -18.93
C PRO A 59 -1.03 0.02 -20.13
N PRO A 60 -1.42 -1.24 -19.91
CA PRO A 60 -1.66 -2.18 -21.00
C PRO A 60 -2.69 -1.66 -21.99
N LYS A 61 -2.52 -1.94 -23.29
CA LYS A 61 -3.41 -1.45 -24.35
C LYS A 61 -4.87 -1.91 -24.21
N ASN A 62 -5.10 -3.03 -23.54
CA ASN A 62 -6.42 -3.62 -23.35
C ASN A 62 -7.11 -3.18 -22.04
N ILE A 63 -6.51 -2.27 -21.27
CA ILE A 63 -7.13 -1.77 -20.04
C ILE A 63 -8.20 -0.73 -20.35
N ASN A 64 -9.25 -0.68 -19.51
CA ASN A 64 -10.32 0.29 -19.68
C ASN A 64 -9.83 1.70 -19.33
N VAL A 65 -9.66 2.54 -20.36
CA VAL A 65 -9.20 3.93 -20.21
C VAL A 65 -10.34 4.91 -19.86
N ARG A 66 -11.60 4.48 -20.00
CA ARG A 66 -12.79 5.33 -19.72
C ARG A 66 -13.37 5.10 -18.34
N ALA A 67 -12.98 4.01 -17.67
CA ALA A 67 -13.46 3.74 -16.32
C ALA A 67 -12.85 4.73 -15.32
N ILE A 68 -13.72 5.23 -14.44
CA ILE A 68 -13.30 6.10 -13.32
C ILE A 68 -12.39 5.34 -12.36
N GLY A 69 -11.49 6.07 -11.73
CA GLY A 69 -10.70 5.55 -10.64
C GLY A 69 -11.55 5.25 -9.40
N THR A 70 -11.19 4.20 -8.70
CA THR A 70 -11.85 3.83 -7.46
C THR A 70 -10.80 3.65 -6.36
N ASP A 71 -11.23 3.73 -5.12
CA ASP A 71 -10.38 3.37 -3.98
C ASP A 71 -9.89 1.93 -4.10
N ALA A 72 -8.68 1.69 -3.64
CA ALA A 72 -8.11 0.35 -3.60
C ALA A 72 -8.98 -0.58 -2.76
N THR A 73 -9.29 -1.76 -3.29
CA THR A 73 -10.09 -2.75 -2.54
C THR A 73 -9.30 -3.20 -1.30
N PRO A 74 -9.83 -3.00 -0.08
CA PRO A 74 -9.17 -3.46 1.14
C PRO A 74 -9.00 -4.98 1.14
N ALA A 75 -7.79 -5.45 1.46
CA ALA A 75 -7.46 -6.87 1.59
C ALA A 75 -7.01 -7.14 3.04
N MET A 76 -7.96 -7.16 3.96
CA MET A 76 -7.72 -7.23 5.39
C MET A 76 -8.96 -7.80 6.12
N PRO A 77 -8.86 -8.17 7.41
CA PRO A 77 -10.01 -8.56 8.20
C PRO A 77 -11.10 -7.47 8.28
N ASP A 78 -12.36 -7.89 8.28
CA ASP A 78 -13.53 -7.00 8.22
C ASP A 78 -13.54 -5.93 9.31
N GLU A 79 -13.09 -6.27 10.51
CA GLU A 79 -13.00 -5.32 11.63
C GLU A 79 -12.06 -4.13 11.38
N CYS A 80 -11.16 -4.24 10.39
CA CYS A 80 -10.27 -3.16 10.00
C CYS A 80 -10.83 -2.29 8.87
N ILE A 81 -11.91 -2.72 8.21
CA ILE A 81 -12.48 -2.02 7.07
C ILE A 81 -13.24 -0.78 7.53
N VAL A 82 -12.92 0.35 6.95
CA VAL A 82 -13.68 1.60 7.01
C VAL A 82 -14.39 1.75 5.67
N PRO A 83 -15.72 1.64 5.63
CA PRO A 83 -16.46 1.70 4.36
C PRO A 83 -16.18 3.01 3.60
N GLY A 84 -15.84 2.89 2.32
CA GLY A 84 -15.58 4.04 1.45
C GLY A 84 -14.22 4.73 1.64
N ASP A 85 -13.37 4.24 2.54
CA ASP A 85 -12.03 4.81 2.77
C ASP A 85 -10.97 3.71 2.93
N SER A 86 -10.29 3.40 1.83
CA SER A 86 -9.22 2.38 1.83
C SER A 86 -7.99 2.81 2.63
N VAL A 87 -7.66 4.09 2.64
CA VAL A 87 -6.50 4.61 3.41
C VAL A 87 -6.75 4.47 4.90
N ALA A 88 -7.92 4.89 5.38
CA ALA A 88 -8.31 4.71 6.78
C ALA A 88 -8.34 3.22 7.17
N SER A 89 -8.83 2.36 6.28
CA SER A 89 -8.84 0.90 6.48
C SER A 89 -7.42 0.35 6.68
N TYR A 90 -6.48 0.68 5.81
CA TYR A 90 -5.10 0.25 5.95
C TYR A 90 -4.41 0.83 7.18
N ARG A 91 -4.64 2.08 7.52
CA ARG A 91 -4.12 2.68 8.76
C ARG A 91 -4.64 1.95 10.00
N LYS A 92 -5.94 1.69 10.06
CA LYS A 92 -6.57 0.92 11.14
C LYS A 92 -5.98 -0.50 11.23
N TYR A 93 -5.82 -1.17 10.09
CA TYR A 93 -5.21 -2.49 10.04
C TYR A 93 -3.78 -2.51 10.59
N TYR A 94 -2.96 -1.52 10.24
CA TYR A 94 -1.61 -1.41 10.76
C TYR A 94 -1.60 -1.19 12.28
N ILE A 95 -2.43 -0.28 12.79
CA ILE A 95 -2.56 0.00 14.22
C ILE A 95 -3.03 -1.24 14.98
N MET A 96 -4.04 -1.96 14.47
CA MET A 96 -4.63 -3.10 15.17
C MET A 96 -3.81 -4.39 15.07
N LYS A 97 -3.19 -4.66 13.94
CA LYS A 97 -2.63 -5.99 13.64
C LYS A 97 -1.13 -6.00 13.33
N LYS A 98 -0.51 -4.86 13.05
CA LYS A 98 0.86 -4.81 12.55
C LYS A 98 1.85 -4.11 13.49
N VAL A 99 1.43 -3.63 14.64
CA VAL A 99 2.29 -2.90 15.60
C VAL A 99 3.61 -3.61 15.86
N ARG A 100 3.59 -4.93 16.07
CA ARG A 100 4.79 -5.73 16.37
C ARG A 100 5.80 -5.79 15.21
N PHE A 101 5.37 -5.53 13.98
CA PHE A 101 6.22 -5.54 12.78
C PHE A 101 6.56 -4.15 12.29
N ALA A 102 5.79 -3.14 12.69
CA ALA A 102 5.90 -1.78 12.20
C ALA A 102 7.09 -1.08 12.87
N THR A 103 8.22 -1.12 12.20
CA THR A 103 9.46 -0.49 12.64
C THR A 103 9.97 0.44 11.56
N TRP A 104 10.63 1.53 11.99
CA TRP A 104 11.25 2.51 11.11
C TRP A 104 12.72 2.66 11.45
N LYS A 105 13.54 2.79 10.42
CA LYS A 105 14.99 3.06 10.55
C LYS A 105 15.28 4.46 10.06
N ALA A 106 16.14 5.19 10.75
CA ALA A 106 16.62 6.47 10.27
C ALA A 106 17.24 6.33 8.85
N PRO A 107 17.01 7.30 7.93
CA PRO A 107 16.32 8.56 8.14
C PRO A 107 14.78 8.49 8.07
N SER A 108 14.18 7.34 7.73
CA SER A 108 12.72 7.14 7.75
C SER A 108 12.17 7.31 9.16
N LYS A 109 11.07 8.04 9.28
CA LYS A 109 10.39 8.29 10.56
C LYS A 109 9.05 7.59 10.64
N MET A 110 8.66 7.20 11.85
CA MET A 110 7.31 6.71 12.11
C MET A 110 6.30 7.81 11.77
N PRO A 111 5.26 7.51 10.97
CA PRO A 111 4.21 8.49 10.67
C PRO A 111 3.41 8.86 11.92
N ASP A 112 3.02 10.13 12.03
CA ASP A 112 2.27 10.64 13.18
C ASP A 112 0.95 9.89 13.39
N TRP A 113 0.20 9.61 12.32
CA TRP A 113 -1.05 8.85 12.39
C TRP A 113 -0.89 7.47 13.04
N PHE A 114 0.29 6.83 12.86
CA PHE A 114 0.55 5.53 13.47
C PHE A 114 0.90 5.69 14.96
N ALA A 115 1.77 6.63 15.30
CA ALA A 115 2.15 6.92 16.68
C ALA A 115 0.95 7.29 17.54
N GLU A 116 0.07 8.15 17.02
CA GLU A 116 -1.17 8.58 17.68
C GLU A 116 -2.16 7.43 17.82
N GLY A 117 -2.38 6.66 16.75
CA GLY A 117 -3.31 5.54 16.75
C GLY A 117 -2.93 4.44 17.75
N VAL A 118 -1.64 4.13 17.89
CA VAL A 118 -1.16 3.16 18.88
C VAL A 118 -1.37 3.66 20.32
N LYS A 119 -1.14 4.95 20.57
CA LYS A 119 -1.40 5.57 21.90
C LYS A 119 -2.88 5.47 22.26
N CYS A 120 -3.79 5.84 21.35
CA CYS A 120 -5.23 5.75 21.58
C CYS A 120 -5.68 4.32 21.87
N GLN A 121 -5.18 3.33 21.11
CA GLN A 121 -5.52 1.93 21.34
C GLN A 121 -5.08 1.44 22.73
N SER A 122 -3.90 1.84 23.18
CA SER A 122 -3.37 1.47 24.49
C SER A 122 -4.20 2.09 25.64
N ALA A 123 -4.66 3.32 25.48
CA ALA A 123 -5.52 3.99 26.47
C ALA A 123 -6.87 3.27 26.63
N THR A 124 -7.52 2.92 25.51
CA THR A 124 -8.81 2.21 25.51
C THR A 124 -8.74 0.83 26.19
N ILE A 125 -7.60 0.14 26.10
CA ILE A 125 -7.39 -1.17 26.74
C ILE A 125 -7.26 -1.01 28.27
N GLN A 126 -6.72 0.12 28.76
CA GLN A 126 -6.57 0.39 30.19
C GLN A 126 -7.89 0.79 30.84
N GLU A 127 -8.79 1.48 30.13
CA GLU A 127 -10.10 1.88 30.64
C GLU A 127 -11.09 0.71 30.76
N ASN A 128 -10.87 -0.37 30.02
CA ASN A 128 -11.73 -1.56 30.03
C ASN A 128 -11.24 -2.70 30.97
N LYS A 129 -10.27 -2.43 31.83
CA LYS A 129 -9.78 -3.33 32.87
C LYS A 129 -10.22 -2.87 34.26
#